data_e982e3bd94eb94a337d8a01714cfc08a
#
_entry.id   e982e3bd94eb94a337d8a01714cfc08a
#
_cell.length_a   1.000
_cell.length_b   1.000
_cell.length_c   1.000
_cell.angle_alpha   90.00
_cell.angle_beta   90.00
_cell.angle_gamma   90.00
#
_symmetry.space_group_name_H-M   'P 1'
#
loop_
_entity.id
_entity.type
_entity.pdbx_description
1 polymer ?
#
loop_
_entity_poly.entity_id
_entity_poly.type
_entity_poly.pdbx_seq_one_letter_code
_entity_poly.pdbx_strand_id
1 'polypeptide(L)'
;VKEQEVYDFILEYQNDNGCSPLLREIASSIGIKSKGVAHRYIKSLEKHGLIACRSNKHRGLNIIGHKKIFNINSWGKISAGGPIEAVPDKDILELEHMFSNEKCYALKVQGDSMIEAGINDGDWVIVEKKNKIPKSKVAVILIDNQDVTLKYYKLLNKNTVELIPANKKFNTMEYDISRISIQGVVIGQIRVY
;
A
#
# COMPACT_ATOMS: atom_id res chain seq x y z
N VAL A 1 12.26 -30.86 11.36
CA VAL A 1 12.30 -31.22 9.94
C VAL A 1 10.90 -31.18 9.34
N LYS A 2 9.95 -32.03 9.74
CA LYS A 2 8.59 -32.03 9.14
C LYS A 2 7.74 -30.82 9.48
N GLU A 3 7.97 -30.18 10.56
CA GLU A 3 7.29 -28.97 10.99
C GLU A 3 7.69 -27.76 10.11
N GLN A 4 8.97 -27.71 9.73
CA GLN A 4 9.46 -26.74 8.77
C GLN A 4 8.86 -26.94 7.38
N GLU A 5 8.78 -28.20 6.91
CA GLU A 5 8.13 -28.54 5.63
C GLU A 5 6.65 -28.08 5.60
N VAL A 6 5.92 -28.21 6.71
CA VAL A 6 4.54 -27.73 6.85
C VAL A 6 4.50 -26.20 6.76
N TYR A 7 5.41 -25.50 7.45
CA TYR A 7 5.48 -24.06 7.44
C TYR A 7 5.79 -23.52 6.03
N ASP A 8 6.82 -24.08 5.40
CA ASP A 8 7.26 -23.68 4.06
C ASP A 8 6.16 -23.91 3.02
N PHE A 9 5.48 -25.06 3.09
CA PHE A 9 4.33 -25.34 2.22
C PHE A 9 3.17 -24.35 2.43
N ILE A 10 2.83 -24.00 3.66
CA ILE A 10 1.76 -23.03 3.93
C ILE A 10 2.14 -21.67 3.34
N LEU A 11 3.41 -21.29 3.47
CA LEU A 11 3.95 -20.06 2.96
C LEU A 11 3.87 -19.98 1.42
N GLU A 12 4.40 -20.98 0.74
CA GLU A 12 4.40 -21.10 -0.71
C GLU A 12 2.97 -21.12 -1.25
N TYR A 13 2.10 -21.95 -0.67
CA TYR A 13 0.71 -22.05 -1.08
C TYR A 13 -0.04 -20.71 -0.96
N GLN A 14 0.20 -19.95 0.13
CA GLN A 14 -0.41 -18.63 0.32
C GLN A 14 0.11 -17.61 -0.70
N ASN A 15 1.38 -17.68 -1.07
CA ASN A 15 1.96 -16.80 -2.09
C ASN A 15 1.35 -17.08 -3.46
N ASP A 16 1.23 -18.36 -3.84
CA ASP A 16 0.76 -18.77 -5.17
C ASP A 16 -0.76 -18.63 -5.35
N ASN A 17 -1.53 -18.97 -4.30
CA ASN A 17 -2.99 -19.08 -4.40
C ASN A 17 -3.75 -17.92 -3.76
N GLY A 18 -3.06 -17.01 -3.07
CA GLY A 18 -3.70 -15.89 -2.39
C GLY A 18 -4.55 -16.27 -1.16
N CYS A 19 -4.63 -17.56 -0.80
CA CYS A 19 -5.43 -18.09 0.31
C CYS A 19 -4.68 -19.20 1.05
N SER A 20 -5.11 -19.50 2.29
CA SER A 20 -4.49 -20.57 3.09
C SER A 20 -4.87 -21.96 2.58
N PRO A 21 -3.95 -22.95 2.63
CA PRO A 21 -4.27 -24.33 2.31
C PRO A 21 -5.24 -24.96 3.33
N LEU A 22 -5.96 -25.97 2.87
CA LEU A 22 -6.77 -26.83 3.73
C LEU A 22 -5.89 -27.88 4.43
N LEU A 23 -6.32 -28.40 5.57
CA LEU A 23 -5.63 -29.47 6.29
C LEU A 23 -5.29 -30.69 5.40
N ARG A 24 -6.19 -31.04 4.46
CA ARG A 24 -5.96 -32.14 3.52
C ARG A 24 -4.84 -31.84 2.52
N GLU A 25 -4.73 -30.58 2.08
CA GLU A 25 -3.71 -30.11 1.13
C GLU A 25 -2.34 -30.13 1.81
N ILE A 26 -2.27 -29.69 3.08
CA ILE A 26 -1.08 -29.78 3.91
C ILE A 26 -0.67 -31.24 4.14
N ALA A 27 -1.61 -32.10 4.51
CA ALA A 27 -1.31 -33.51 4.74
C ALA A 27 -0.75 -34.18 3.48
N SER A 28 -1.33 -33.89 2.31
CA SER A 28 -0.90 -34.43 1.02
C SER A 28 0.50 -33.96 0.63
N SER A 29 0.81 -32.68 0.82
CA SER A 29 2.11 -32.11 0.41
C SER A 29 3.30 -32.69 1.16
N ILE A 30 3.12 -33.01 2.46
CA ILE A 30 4.18 -33.60 3.30
C ILE A 30 4.11 -35.14 3.39
N GLY A 31 3.32 -35.77 2.49
CA GLY A 31 3.22 -37.23 2.40
C GLY A 31 2.54 -37.93 3.61
N ILE A 32 1.65 -37.20 4.32
CA ILE A 32 0.95 -37.73 5.49
C ILE A 32 -0.52 -38.05 5.14
N LYS A 33 -0.94 -39.28 5.37
CA LYS A 33 -2.33 -39.73 5.14
C LYS A 33 -3.33 -39.24 6.21
N SER A 34 -2.85 -38.82 7.38
CA SER A 34 -3.70 -38.45 8.52
C SER A 34 -3.82 -36.95 8.70
N LYS A 35 -5.05 -36.40 8.57
CA LYS A 35 -5.36 -35.00 8.88
C LYS A 35 -5.02 -34.64 10.33
N GLY A 36 -5.12 -35.60 11.29
CA GLY A 36 -4.79 -35.36 12.68
C GLY A 36 -3.31 -35.07 12.91
N VAL A 37 -2.43 -35.69 12.13
CA VAL A 37 -0.98 -35.43 12.20
C VAL A 37 -0.66 -34.04 11.64
N ALA A 38 -1.25 -33.66 10.51
CA ALA A 38 -1.11 -32.30 9.96
C ALA A 38 -1.63 -31.24 10.95
N HIS A 39 -2.77 -31.46 11.57
CA HIS A 39 -3.32 -30.58 12.61
C HIS A 39 -2.38 -30.45 13.82
N ARG A 40 -1.69 -31.53 14.25
CA ARG A 40 -0.71 -31.46 15.33
C ARG A 40 0.48 -30.56 14.99
N TYR A 41 1.00 -30.61 13.76
CA TYR A 41 2.07 -29.71 13.32
C TYR A 41 1.60 -28.25 13.29
N ILE A 42 0.38 -28.01 12.81
CA ILE A 42 -0.22 -26.67 12.83
C ILE A 42 -0.33 -26.15 14.26
N LYS A 43 -0.79 -26.97 15.21
CA LYS A 43 -0.87 -26.57 16.62
C LYS A 43 0.49 -26.32 17.25
N SER A 44 1.52 -27.02 16.84
CA SER A 44 2.89 -26.76 17.27
C SER A 44 3.41 -25.44 16.72
N LEU A 45 3.22 -25.17 15.42
CA LEU A 45 3.58 -23.89 14.80
C LEU A 45 2.82 -22.70 15.42
N GLU A 46 1.54 -22.89 15.78
CA GLU A 46 0.74 -21.89 16.49
C GLU A 46 1.30 -21.61 17.89
N LYS A 47 1.68 -22.67 18.63
CA LYS A 47 2.30 -22.55 19.95
C LYS A 47 3.64 -21.81 19.90
N HIS A 48 4.41 -21.98 18.83
CA HIS A 48 5.66 -21.27 18.60
C HIS A 48 5.46 -19.84 18.05
N GLY A 49 4.21 -19.39 17.85
CA GLY A 49 3.90 -18.04 17.37
C GLY A 49 4.24 -17.81 15.88
N LEU A 50 4.42 -18.88 15.11
CA LEU A 50 4.75 -18.80 13.68
C LEU A 50 3.52 -18.67 12.80
N ILE A 51 2.38 -19.19 13.25
CA ILE A 51 1.09 -19.09 12.57
C ILE A 51 -0.03 -18.73 13.55
N ALA A 52 -1.11 -18.17 13.04
CA ALA A 52 -2.36 -17.94 13.77
C ALA A 52 -3.52 -18.67 13.08
N CYS A 53 -4.33 -19.37 13.85
CA CYS A 53 -5.55 -20.02 13.38
C CYS A 53 -6.76 -19.13 13.70
N ARG A 54 -7.50 -18.67 12.68
CA ARG A 54 -8.79 -18.02 12.88
C ARG A 54 -9.88 -19.06 13.05
N SER A 55 -10.53 -19.10 14.22
CA SER A 55 -11.69 -19.94 14.48
C SER A 55 -12.80 -19.68 13.46
N ASN A 56 -13.50 -20.73 13.05
CA ASN A 56 -14.66 -20.71 12.15
C ASN A 56 -14.40 -20.36 10.66
N LYS A 57 -13.17 -20.50 10.17
CA LYS A 57 -12.89 -20.40 8.71
C LYS A 57 -12.13 -21.64 8.24
N HIS A 58 -12.65 -22.31 7.19
CA HIS A 58 -12.02 -23.49 6.59
C HIS A 58 -10.61 -23.23 6.02
N ARG A 59 -10.28 -21.96 5.71
CA ARG A 59 -8.98 -21.48 5.26
C ARG A 59 -8.48 -20.34 6.18
N GLY A 60 -8.41 -20.64 7.49
CA GLY A 60 -8.15 -19.65 8.53
C GLY A 60 -6.71 -19.59 9.05
N LEU A 61 -5.74 -20.22 8.38
CA LEU A 61 -4.33 -20.17 8.76
C LEU A 61 -3.70 -18.86 8.28
N ASN A 62 -3.04 -18.12 9.17
CA ASN A 62 -2.23 -16.96 8.84
C ASN A 62 -0.81 -17.15 9.38
N ILE A 63 0.20 -16.89 8.59
CA ILE A 63 1.59 -16.86 9.05
C ILE A 63 1.81 -15.54 9.80
N ILE A 64 2.34 -15.64 11.03
CA ILE A 64 2.66 -14.47 11.86
C ILE A 64 4.02 -13.94 11.43
N GLY A 65 4.10 -12.61 11.23
CA GLY A 65 5.35 -11.96 10.84
C GLY A 65 5.67 -12.03 9.34
N HIS A 66 4.93 -12.81 8.55
CA HIS A 66 5.07 -12.79 7.11
C HIS A 66 4.09 -11.77 6.53
N LYS A 67 4.55 -10.56 6.35
CA LYS A 67 3.87 -9.59 5.50
C LYS A 67 3.89 -10.15 4.08
N LYS A 68 2.74 -10.30 3.44
CA LYS A 68 2.69 -10.53 1.99
C LYS A 68 3.43 -9.38 1.32
N ILE A 69 4.65 -9.66 0.84
CA ILE A 69 5.37 -8.72 0.01
C ILE A 69 4.66 -8.71 -1.34
N PHE A 70 3.93 -7.65 -1.63
CA PHE A 70 3.31 -7.48 -2.93
C PHE A 70 4.36 -6.95 -3.91
N ASN A 71 4.99 -7.87 -4.63
CA ASN A 71 5.99 -7.59 -5.64
C ASN A 71 5.37 -7.66 -7.03
N ILE A 72 5.71 -6.70 -7.89
CA ILE A 72 5.37 -6.73 -9.31
C ILE A 72 6.67 -6.92 -10.09
N ASN A 73 6.71 -7.96 -10.94
CA ASN A 73 7.87 -8.17 -11.81
C ASN A 73 7.95 -7.01 -12.83
N SER A 74 9.10 -6.35 -12.86
CA SER A 74 9.44 -5.38 -13.91
C SER A 74 10.08 -6.11 -15.09
N TRP A 75 9.66 -5.79 -16.29
CA TRP A 75 10.17 -6.37 -17.54
C TRP A 75 10.97 -5.34 -18.35
N GLY A 76 11.48 -4.30 -17.68
CA GLY A 76 12.30 -3.27 -18.32
C GLY A 76 11.52 -1.98 -18.58
N LYS A 77 11.91 -1.28 -19.63
CA LYS A 77 11.42 0.05 -19.96
C LYS A 77 10.58 0.07 -21.22
N ILE A 78 9.56 0.91 -21.22
CA ILE A 78 8.74 1.20 -22.40
C ILE A 78 8.77 2.69 -22.69
N SER A 79 8.78 3.06 -23.97
CA SER A 79 8.68 4.45 -24.39
C SER A 79 7.23 4.88 -24.55
N ALA A 80 6.88 6.05 -24.06
CA ALA A 80 5.59 6.71 -24.33
C ALA A 80 5.63 7.64 -25.56
N GLY A 81 6.77 7.66 -26.28
CA GLY A 81 6.97 8.44 -27.48
C GLY A 81 7.35 7.53 -28.66
N GLY A 82 8.49 7.81 -29.31
CA GLY A 82 9.04 6.94 -30.36
C GLY A 82 9.46 5.57 -29.80
N PRO A 83 9.48 4.52 -30.65
CA PRO A 83 9.91 3.19 -30.20
C PRO A 83 11.34 3.19 -29.69
N ILE A 84 11.61 2.40 -28.64
CA ILE A 84 12.96 2.16 -28.11
C ILE A 84 13.28 0.68 -28.24
N GLU A 85 14.58 0.35 -28.26
CA GLU A 85 15.02 -1.03 -28.20
C GLU A 85 14.53 -1.72 -26.93
N ALA A 86 13.91 -2.88 -27.07
CA ALA A 86 13.47 -3.68 -25.95
C ALA A 86 14.67 -4.38 -25.30
N VAL A 87 15.19 -3.82 -24.25
CA VAL A 87 16.21 -4.44 -23.40
C VAL A 87 15.48 -5.12 -22.24
N PRO A 88 15.42 -6.47 -22.22
CA PRO A 88 14.82 -7.18 -21.09
C PRO A 88 15.63 -6.94 -19.84
N ASP A 89 15.03 -6.30 -18.87
CA ASP A 89 15.60 -6.13 -17.54
C ASP A 89 14.63 -6.75 -16.55
N LYS A 90 15.08 -7.80 -15.86
CA LYS A 90 14.27 -8.49 -14.86
C LYS A 90 14.57 -7.89 -13.50
N ASP A 91 13.72 -7.00 -13.09
CA ASP A 91 13.75 -6.38 -11.77
C ASP A 91 12.43 -6.61 -11.03
N ILE A 92 12.36 -6.26 -9.79
CA ILE A 92 11.17 -6.37 -8.96
C ILE A 92 10.79 -4.98 -8.48
N LEU A 93 9.55 -4.55 -8.80
CA LEU A 93 8.97 -3.36 -8.24
C LEU A 93 8.49 -3.66 -6.81
N GLU A 94 9.31 -3.33 -5.84
CA GLU A 94 9.04 -3.54 -4.42
C GLU A 94 8.19 -2.39 -3.86
N LEU A 95 6.87 -2.46 -4.05
CA LEU A 95 5.95 -1.43 -3.56
C LEU A 95 6.03 -1.24 -2.05
N GLU A 96 6.34 -2.30 -1.31
CA GLU A 96 6.53 -2.20 0.13
C GLU A 96 7.72 -1.30 0.47
N HIS A 97 8.85 -1.44 -0.19
CA HIS A 97 10.02 -0.56 0.03
C HIS A 97 9.74 0.89 -0.34
N MET A 98 8.96 1.13 -1.39
CA MET A 98 8.59 2.49 -1.81
C MET A 98 7.68 3.20 -0.81
N PHE A 99 6.81 2.45 -0.10
CA PHE A 99 5.74 3.00 0.74
C PHE A 99 5.70 2.41 2.17
N SER A 100 6.73 1.66 2.61
CA SER A 100 6.74 0.90 3.88
C SER A 100 7.01 1.74 5.14
N ASN A 101 6.76 3.02 5.10
CA ASN A 101 6.87 3.84 6.30
C ASN A 101 5.54 3.76 7.08
N GLU A 102 5.60 3.47 8.39
CA GLU A 102 4.43 3.49 9.29
C GLU A 102 3.69 4.85 9.30
N LYS A 103 4.34 5.88 8.77
CA LYS A 103 3.77 7.21 8.58
C LYS A 103 3.01 7.39 7.28
N CYS A 104 2.97 6.35 6.41
CA CYS A 104 2.26 6.41 5.13
C CYS A 104 0.82 5.91 5.27
N TYR A 105 -0.08 6.56 4.55
CA TYR A 105 -1.48 6.15 4.41
C TYR A 105 -1.99 6.51 3.02
N ALA A 106 -3.11 5.92 2.61
CA ALA A 106 -3.72 6.17 1.31
C ALA A 106 -5.05 6.90 1.46
N LEU A 107 -5.34 7.81 0.52
CA LEU A 107 -6.62 8.48 0.38
C LEU A 107 -7.14 8.34 -1.04
N LYS A 108 -8.45 8.14 -1.20
CA LYS A 108 -9.10 8.17 -2.50
C LYS A 108 -9.45 9.60 -2.85
N VAL A 109 -9.06 10.04 -4.05
CA VAL A 109 -9.32 11.39 -4.55
C VAL A 109 -10.76 11.50 -5.02
N GLN A 110 -11.40 12.61 -4.67
CA GLN A 110 -12.71 13.01 -5.18
C GLN A 110 -12.61 14.42 -5.76
N GLY A 111 -13.00 14.56 -7.03
CA GLY A 111 -12.96 15.82 -7.76
C GLY A 111 -11.69 16.03 -8.59
N ASP A 112 -11.67 17.14 -9.33
CA ASP A 112 -10.74 17.41 -10.41
C ASP A 112 -9.82 18.61 -10.17
N SER A 113 -9.74 19.11 -8.95
CA SER A 113 -8.96 20.33 -8.62
C SER A 113 -7.45 20.18 -8.81
N MET A 114 -6.94 18.97 -9.04
CA MET A 114 -5.50 18.68 -9.19
C MET A 114 -5.16 17.96 -10.51
N ILE A 115 -6.02 18.04 -11.52
CA ILE A 115 -5.84 17.33 -12.81
C ILE A 115 -4.58 17.78 -13.57
N GLU A 116 -4.21 19.04 -13.52
CA GLU A 116 -2.98 19.55 -14.16
C GLU A 116 -1.71 19.08 -13.43
N ALA A 117 -1.83 18.55 -12.22
CA ALA A 117 -0.77 17.81 -11.50
C ALA A 117 -0.81 16.31 -11.79
N GLY A 118 -1.67 15.84 -12.70
CA GLY A 118 -1.84 14.44 -13.06
C GLY A 118 -2.68 13.64 -12.08
N ILE A 119 -3.28 14.26 -11.04
CA ILE A 119 -4.13 13.60 -10.04
C ILE A 119 -5.59 13.80 -10.44
N ASN A 120 -6.26 12.70 -10.78
CA ASN A 120 -7.65 12.69 -11.26
C ASN A 120 -8.62 12.17 -10.20
N ASP A 121 -9.89 12.43 -10.44
CA ASP A 121 -10.97 11.81 -9.68
C ASP A 121 -10.88 10.29 -9.69
N GLY A 122 -11.08 9.65 -8.54
CA GLY A 122 -10.98 8.20 -8.37
C GLY A 122 -9.57 7.65 -8.13
N ASP A 123 -8.51 8.44 -8.30
CA ASP A 123 -7.13 8.03 -7.98
C ASP A 123 -6.96 7.73 -6.49
N TRP A 124 -5.99 6.88 -6.18
CA TRP A 124 -5.45 6.75 -4.83
C TRP A 124 -4.17 7.55 -4.72
N VAL A 125 -4.05 8.41 -3.72
CA VAL A 125 -2.80 9.08 -3.38
C VAL A 125 -2.19 8.46 -2.14
N ILE A 126 -0.88 8.22 -2.20
CA ILE A 126 -0.09 7.76 -1.06
C ILE A 126 0.50 8.99 -0.39
N VAL A 127 0.23 9.13 0.89
CA VAL A 127 0.55 10.31 1.68
C VAL A 127 1.51 9.93 2.81
N GLU A 128 2.59 10.65 2.94
CA GLU A 128 3.50 10.55 4.08
C GLU A 128 3.16 11.65 5.10
N LYS A 129 2.87 11.26 6.35
CA LYS A 129 2.63 12.22 7.45
C LYS A 129 3.88 13.08 7.67
N LYS A 130 3.76 14.36 7.37
CA LYS A 130 4.81 15.37 7.57
C LYS A 130 4.17 16.69 7.96
N ASN A 131 4.79 17.38 8.92
CA ASN A 131 4.34 18.70 9.35
C ASN A 131 4.97 19.83 8.54
N LYS A 132 5.94 19.53 7.66
CA LYS A 132 6.59 20.49 6.76
C LYS A 132 6.42 20.03 5.33
N ILE A 133 5.93 20.91 4.48
CA ILE A 133 5.72 20.63 3.07
C ILE A 133 6.92 21.16 2.28
N PRO A 134 7.64 20.33 1.51
CA PRO A 134 8.65 20.81 0.58
C PRO A 134 8.00 21.65 -0.51
N LYS A 135 8.74 22.64 -1.04
CA LYS A 135 8.26 23.46 -2.16
C LYS A 135 7.82 22.58 -3.34
N SER A 136 6.74 22.97 -3.99
CA SER A 136 6.19 22.31 -5.19
C SER A 136 5.65 20.88 -4.96
N LYS A 137 5.44 20.45 -3.72
CA LYS A 137 4.78 19.19 -3.40
C LYS A 137 3.30 19.40 -3.11
N VAL A 138 2.47 18.44 -3.54
CA VAL A 138 1.04 18.40 -3.22
C VAL A 138 0.89 17.93 -1.78
N ALA A 139 0.05 18.62 -1.02
CA ALA A 139 -0.20 18.34 0.37
C ALA A 139 -1.67 17.99 0.64
N VAL A 140 -1.88 17.17 1.64
CA VAL A 140 -3.18 16.92 2.26
C VAL A 140 -3.33 17.89 3.41
N ILE A 141 -4.37 18.69 3.35
CA ILE A 141 -4.63 19.80 4.26
C ILE A 141 -6.02 19.65 4.86
N LEU A 142 -6.09 19.73 6.17
CA LEU A 142 -7.33 19.79 6.94
C LEU A 142 -7.62 21.24 7.27
N ILE A 143 -8.82 21.70 6.94
CA ILE A 143 -9.32 23.06 7.17
C ILE A 143 -10.38 23.01 8.27
N ASP A 144 -10.28 23.87 9.28
CA ASP A 144 -11.21 23.99 10.39
C ASP A 144 -11.53 22.67 11.11
N ASN A 145 -10.60 21.69 11.07
CA ASN A 145 -10.80 20.33 11.58
C ASN A 145 -12.00 19.58 10.98
N GLN A 146 -12.47 19.95 9.80
CA GLN A 146 -13.64 19.37 9.14
C GLN A 146 -13.36 18.97 7.69
N ASP A 147 -12.82 19.87 6.88
CA ASP A 147 -12.67 19.67 5.45
C ASP A 147 -11.27 19.26 5.07
N VAL A 148 -11.13 18.16 4.33
CA VAL A 148 -9.84 17.68 3.82
C VAL A 148 -9.71 18.00 2.33
N THR A 149 -8.58 18.55 1.93
CA THR A 149 -8.29 18.90 0.53
C THR A 149 -6.87 18.60 0.09
N LEU A 150 -6.70 18.42 -1.22
CA LEU A 150 -5.39 18.30 -1.89
C LEU A 150 -5.09 19.61 -2.60
N LYS A 151 -3.97 20.27 -2.26
CA LYS A 151 -3.53 21.50 -2.92
C LYS A 151 -2.01 21.63 -2.87
N TYR A 152 -1.45 22.48 -3.70
CA TYR A 152 -0.15 23.06 -3.40
C TYR A 152 -0.31 24.05 -2.25
N TYR A 153 0.68 24.03 -1.36
CA TYR A 153 0.70 24.88 -0.19
C TYR A 153 1.80 25.95 -0.32
N LYS A 154 1.45 27.18 -0.07
CA LYS A 154 2.41 28.29 -0.07
C LYS A 154 2.14 29.21 1.11
N LEU A 155 3.15 29.43 1.94
CA LEU A 155 3.09 30.41 3.01
C LEU A 155 3.30 31.81 2.42
N LEU A 156 2.31 32.69 2.53
CA LEU A 156 2.42 34.07 2.05
C LEU A 156 3.10 34.99 3.08
N ASN A 157 2.74 34.81 4.35
CA ASN A 157 3.30 35.56 5.48
C ASN A 157 3.18 34.73 6.76
N LYS A 158 3.48 35.31 7.94
CA LYS A 158 3.45 34.58 9.22
C LYS A 158 2.07 34.01 9.60
N ASN A 159 1.01 34.60 9.09
CA ASN A 159 -0.36 34.27 9.50
C ASN A 159 -1.23 33.75 8.33
N THR A 160 -0.78 33.86 7.08
CA THR A 160 -1.61 33.57 5.91
C THR A 160 -0.96 32.53 5.01
N VAL A 161 -1.74 31.55 4.62
CA VAL A 161 -1.37 30.50 3.66
C VAL A 161 -2.24 30.56 2.42
N GLU A 162 -1.66 30.24 1.30
CA GLU A 162 -2.30 30.11 0.00
C GLU A 162 -2.39 28.63 -0.39
N LEU A 163 -3.60 28.16 -0.69
CA LEU A 163 -3.88 26.82 -1.18
C LEU A 163 -4.18 26.89 -2.68
N ILE A 164 -3.27 26.37 -3.49
CA ILE A 164 -3.28 26.55 -4.93
C ILE A 164 -3.74 25.25 -5.59
N PRO A 165 -4.85 25.25 -6.34
CA PRO A 165 -5.27 24.12 -7.16
C PRO A 165 -4.35 23.93 -8.37
N ALA A 166 -4.27 22.71 -8.90
CA ALA A 166 -3.69 22.42 -10.21
C ALA A 166 -4.79 22.18 -11.24
N ASN A 167 -5.67 23.15 -11.37
CA ASN A 167 -6.72 23.21 -12.38
C ASN A 167 -7.19 24.66 -12.54
N LYS A 168 -7.08 25.19 -13.73
CA LYS A 168 -7.45 26.60 -14.07
C LYS A 168 -8.90 26.94 -13.83
N LYS A 169 -9.78 25.94 -13.68
CA LYS A 169 -11.20 26.15 -13.37
C LYS A 169 -11.45 26.51 -11.89
N PHE A 170 -10.46 26.34 -11.02
CA PHE A 170 -10.57 26.61 -9.60
C PHE A 170 -9.69 27.79 -9.20
N ASN A 171 -10.21 28.59 -8.30
CA ASN A 171 -9.47 29.71 -7.76
C ASN A 171 -8.56 29.27 -6.60
N THR A 172 -7.46 29.95 -6.43
CA THR A 172 -6.63 29.88 -5.24
C THR A 172 -7.41 30.37 -4.02
N MET A 173 -7.20 29.73 -2.88
CA MET A 173 -7.86 30.05 -1.62
C MET A 173 -6.82 30.49 -0.58
N GLU A 174 -7.14 31.56 0.15
CA GLU A 174 -6.32 32.04 1.25
C GLU A 174 -6.98 31.75 2.59
N TYR A 175 -6.17 31.31 3.53
CA TYR A 175 -6.62 30.98 4.90
C TYR A 175 -5.66 31.54 5.94
N ASP A 176 -6.18 31.84 7.13
CA ASP A 176 -5.36 32.03 8.30
C ASP A 176 -4.69 30.70 8.66
N ILE A 177 -3.41 30.74 9.01
CA ILE A 177 -2.63 29.53 9.33
C ILE A 177 -3.21 28.74 10.51
N SER A 178 -3.90 29.42 11.44
CA SER A 178 -4.56 28.78 12.58
C SER A 178 -5.71 27.86 12.22
N ARG A 179 -6.30 28.06 11.03
CA ARG A 179 -7.39 27.25 10.50
C ARG A 179 -6.91 26.00 9.75
N ILE A 180 -5.59 25.90 9.52
CA ILE A 180 -4.99 24.89 8.64
C ILE A 180 -4.18 23.89 9.46
N SER A 181 -4.41 22.60 9.21
CA SER A 181 -3.59 21.51 9.73
C SER A 181 -3.04 20.67 8.58
N ILE A 182 -1.71 20.60 8.48
CA ILE A 182 -1.03 19.77 7.47
C ILE A 182 -1.13 18.31 7.90
N GLN A 183 -1.74 17.46 7.09
CA GLN A 183 -1.90 16.04 7.35
C GLN A 183 -0.76 15.21 6.73
N GLY A 184 -0.15 15.73 5.66
CA GLY A 184 0.98 15.07 5.02
C GLY A 184 1.24 15.55 3.59
N VAL A 185 2.20 14.90 2.95
CA VAL A 185 2.66 15.19 1.60
C VAL A 185 2.41 13.99 0.70
N VAL A 186 1.89 14.22 -0.50
CA VAL A 186 1.72 13.16 -1.51
C VAL A 186 3.10 12.72 -2.01
N ILE A 187 3.38 11.43 -1.89
CA ILE A 187 4.64 10.80 -2.31
C ILE A 187 4.44 9.84 -3.50
N GLY A 188 3.22 9.45 -3.79
CA GLY A 188 2.89 8.60 -4.92
C GLY A 188 1.39 8.60 -5.22
N GLN A 189 1.03 8.04 -6.37
CA GLN A 189 -0.36 7.82 -6.75
C GLN A 189 -0.52 6.48 -7.47
N ILE A 190 -1.71 5.91 -7.38
CA ILE A 190 -2.10 4.68 -8.05
C ILE A 190 -3.42 4.93 -8.78
N ARG A 191 -3.43 4.61 -10.08
CA ARG A 191 -4.63 4.63 -10.92
C ARG A 191 -4.84 3.24 -11.49
N VAL A 192 -6.07 2.76 -11.39
CA VAL A 192 -6.52 1.52 -12.00
C VAL A 192 -7.48 1.91 -13.14
N TYR A 193 -7.23 1.38 -14.33
CA TYR A 193 -8.01 1.64 -15.54
C TYR A 193 -9.05 0.54 -15.79
#